data_62f8f7037c8b1e71287f91e43befaa91
#
_entry.id   62f8f7037c8b1e71287f91e43befaa91
#
_cell.length_a   1.000
_cell.length_b   1.000
_cell.length_c   1.000
_cell.angle_alpha   90.00
_cell.angle_beta   90.00
_cell.angle_gamma   90.00
#
_symmetry.space_group_name_H-M   'P 1'
#
loop_
_entity.id
_entity.type
_entity.pdbx_description
1 polymer ?
#
loop_
_entity_poly.entity_id
_entity_poly.type
_entity_poly.pdbx_seq_one_letter_code
_entity_poly.pdbx_strand_id
1 'polypeptide(L)'
;MRVDFTIHTAPVSKQRPRLGKGGCVYTPSKTKVFENIVALSYGNSPSFDDKYIRIRLKFKFEVPKSYSKKKRLEAIEGKIRPTKADIDNYIKAVLDGLNKKAWKDDRYIIGILAEKEYSEKSCIEVSIETV
;
A
#
# COMPACT_ATOMS: atom_id res chain seq x y z
N MET A 1 -2.45 14.48 -15.56
CA MET A 1 -2.63 14.70 -14.11
C MET A 1 -1.82 13.68 -13.34
N ARG A 2 -1.19 14.10 -12.27
CA ARG A 2 -0.39 13.23 -11.42
C ARG A 2 -0.58 13.63 -9.95
N VAL A 3 -0.73 12.65 -9.09
CA VAL A 3 -0.82 12.85 -7.63
C VAL A 3 0.22 11.96 -6.97
N ASP A 4 1.11 12.55 -6.20
CA ASP A 4 2.13 11.85 -5.41
C ASP A 4 1.85 12.10 -3.93
N PHE A 5 1.87 11.06 -3.13
CA PHE A 5 1.70 11.18 -1.68
C PHE A 5 2.35 10.02 -0.94
N THR A 6 2.52 10.19 0.35
CA THR A 6 3.10 9.17 1.21
C THR A 6 2.11 8.79 2.30
N ILE A 7 1.95 7.49 2.50
CA ILE A 7 1.16 6.94 3.60
C ILE A 7 2.13 6.66 4.74
N HIS A 8 2.02 7.41 5.84
CA HIS A 8 2.94 7.35 6.96
C HIS A 8 2.54 6.26 7.96
N THR A 9 2.54 5.02 7.51
CA THR A 9 2.30 3.85 8.34
C THR A 9 2.99 2.64 7.71
N ALA A 10 3.22 1.62 8.51
CA ALA A 10 3.79 0.37 8.00
C ALA A 10 2.83 -0.27 7.01
N PRO A 11 3.35 -0.88 5.92
CA PRO A 11 2.50 -1.64 5.00
C PRO A 11 1.75 -2.74 5.73
N VAL A 12 0.48 -2.92 5.37
CA VAL A 12 -0.39 -3.96 5.91
C VAL A 12 -0.89 -4.80 4.75
N SER A 13 -0.73 -6.12 4.84
CA SER A 13 -1.26 -7.01 3.82
C SER A 13 -2.76 -7.19 4.00
N LYS A 14 -3.49 -7.24 2.88
CA LYS A 14 -4.94 -7.44 2.91
C LYS A 14 -5.27 -8.80 3.52
N GLN A 15 -6.11 -8.79 4.53
CA GLN A 15 -6.64 -10.01 5.12
C GLN A 15 -7.99 -10.32 4.48
N ARG A 16 -8.25 -11.62 4.28
CA ARG A 16 -9.53 -12.06 3.73
C ARG A 16 -10.63 -11.79 4.75
N PRO A 17 -11.87 -11.47 4.31
CA PRO A 17 -13.01 -11.41 5.21
C PRO A 17 -13.18 -12.71 5.98
N ARG A 18 -13.57 -12.60 7.24
CA ARG A 18 -13.74 -13.76 8.13
C ARG A 18 -15.21 -13.98 8.43
N LEU A 19 -15.58 -15.24 8.68
CA LEU A 19 -16.90 -15.58 9.17
C LEU A 19 -16.98 -15.29 10.67
N GLY A 20 -17.97 -14.47 11.05
CA GLY A 20 -18.29 -14.24 12.45
C GLY A 20 -19.41 -15.16 12.94
N LYS A 21 -19.90 -14.93 14.16
CA LYS A 21 -21.04 -15.66 14.71
C LYS A 21 -22.27 -15.46 13.81
N GLY A 22 -23.03 -16.55 13.61
CA GLY A 22 -24.24 -16.51 12.79
C GLY A 22 -23.99 -16.50 11.30
N GLY A 23 -22.75 -16.78 10.85
CA GLY A 23 -22.41 -16.82 9.42
C GLY A 23 -22.16 -15.47 8.79
N CYS A 24 -22.08 -14.39 9.58
CA CYS A 24 -21.77 -13.06 9.05
C CYS A 24 -20.31 -12.97 8.57
N VAL A 25 -20.11 -12.34 7.42
CA VAL A 25 -18.76 -12.06 6.89
C VAL A 25 -18.35 -10.67 7.33
N TYR A 26 -17.13 -10.53 7.86
CA TYR A 26 -16.62 -9.23 8.27
C TYR A 26 -15.17 -9.04 7.85
N THR A 27 -14.76 -7.78 7.66
CA THR A 27 -13.38 -7.40 7.38
C THR A 27 -12.66 -7.18 8.71
N PRO A 28 -11.47 -7.80 8.92
CA PRO A 28 -10.70 -7.58 10.14
C PRO A 28 -10.45 -6.10 10.41
N SER A 29 -10.53 -5.69 11.68
CA SER A 29 -10.39 -4.28 12.08
C SER A 29 -9.06 -3.66 11.68
N LYS A 30 -7.96 -4.42 11.70
CA LYS A 30 -6.65 -3.95 11.26
C LYS A 30 -6.67 -3.50 9.80
N THR A 31 -7.35 -4.24 8.93
CA THR A 31 -7.51 -3.89 7.52
C THR A 31 -8.34 -2.61 7.37
N LYS A 32 -9.43 -2.49 8.12
CA LYS A 32 -10.28 -1.28 8.06
C LYS A 32 -9.53 -0.04 8.52
N VAL A 33 -8.77 -0.12 9.60
CA VAL A 33 -7.96 0.99 10.11
C VAL A 33 -6.94 1.41 9.06
N PHE A 34 -6.26 0.45 8.45
CA PHE A 34 -5.29 0.74 7.39
C PHE A 34 -5.95 1.43 6.20
N GLU A 35 -7.08 0.93 5.71
CA GLU A 35 -7.81 1.53 4.59
C GLU A 35 -8.25 2.96 4.88
N ASN A 36 -8.65 3.26 6.12
CA ASN A 36 -8.99 4.61 6.54
C ASN A 36 -7.75 5.52 6.51
N ILE A 37 -6.59 5.04 6.95
CA ILE A 37 -5.34 5.81 6.89
C ILE A 37 -4.96 6.11 5.44
N VAL A 38 -5.11 5.14 4.55
CA VAL A 38 -4.85 5.32 3.11
C VAL A 38 -5.76 6.42 2.54
N ALA A 39 -7.05 6.34 2.81
CA ALA A 39 -8.01 7.32 2.34
C ALA A 39 -7.71 8.73 2.87
N LEU A 40 -7.37 8.86 4.16
CA LEU A 40 -6.99 10.13 4.75
C LEU A 40 -5.70 10.69 4.15
N SER A 41 -4.74 9.82 3.83
CA SER A 41 -3.48 10.21 3.21
C SER A 41 -3.68 10.78 1.81
N TYR A 42 -4.65 10.25 1.06
CA TYR A 42 -5.04 10.82 -0.23
C TYR A 42 -5.68 12.21 -0.05
N GLY A 43 -6.45 12.38 1.01
CA GLY A 43 -7.05 13.66 1.38
C GLY A 43 -8.02 14.20 0.32
N ASN A 44 -7.89 15.50 0.06
CA ASN A 44 -8.73 16.21 -0.91
C ASN A 44 -8.06 16.31 -2.29
N SER A 45 -7.14 15.42 -2.61
CA SER A 45 -6.51 15.37 -3.93
C SER A 45 -7.56 15.11 -5.01
N PRO A 46 -7.32 15.57 -6.26
CA PRO A 46 -8.29 15.38 -7.34
C PRO A 46 -8.59 13.90 -7.62
N SER A 47 -9.82 13.61 -8.01
CA SER A 47 -10.22 12.26 -8.40
C SER A 47 -9.82 11.97 -9.84
N PHE A 48 -9.46 10.71 -10.11
CA PHE A 48 -9.13 10.21 -11.44
C PHE A 48 -10.33 9.54 -12.13
N ASP A 49 -11.54 9.93 -11.80
CA ASP A 49 -12.76 9.33 -12.36
C ASP A 49 -12.75 9.37 -13.89
N ASP A 50 -13.15 8.25 -14.50
CA ASP A 50 -13.27 8.08 -15.95
C ASP A 50 -11.96 8.28 -16.74
N LYS A 51 -10.80 8.08 -16.07
CA LYS A 51 -9.49 8.18 -16.71
C LYS A 51 -8.71 6.89 -16.53
N TYR A 52 -7.98 6.50 -17.56
CA TYR A 52 -7.01 5.40 -17.43
C TYR A 52 -5.80 5.87 -16.66
N ILE A 53 -5.36 5.09 -15.69
CA ILE A 53 -4.29 5.47 -14.77
C ILE A 53 -3.25 4.37 -14.62
N ARG A 54 -2.03 4.81 -14.29
CA ARG A 54 -0.92 3.95 -13.84
C ARG A 54 -0.58 4.32 -12.43
N ILE A 55 -0.22 3.31 -11.64
CA ILE A 55 0.10 3.48 -10.23
C ILE A 55 1.49 2.93 -9.96
N ARG A 56 2.26 3.67 -9.18
CA ARG A 56 3.53 3.21 -8.63
C ARG A 56 3.41 3.14 -7.12
N LEU A 57 3.85 2.02 -6.55
CA LEU A 57 3.81 1.78 -5.11
C LEU A 57 5.19 1.33 -4.64
N LYS A 58 5.73 2.01 -3.62
CA LYS A 58 6.91 1.56 -2.92
C LYS A 58 6.55 1.26 -1.49
N PHE A 59 6.60 -0.02 -1.14
CA PHE A 59 6.35 -0.49 0.21
C PHE A 59 7.67 -0.50 0.98
N LYS A 60 7.85 0.47 1.88
CA LYS A 60 9.07 0.62 2.67
C LYS A 60 8.87 0.04 4.05
N PHE A 61 9.77 -0.86 4.43
CA PHE A 61 9.74 -1.55 5.71
C PHE A 61 10.95 -1.12 6.53
N GLU A 62 10.72 -0.76 7.80
CA GLU A 62 11.80 -0.43 8.69
C GLU A 62 12.74 -1.63 8.85
N VAL A 63 14.05 -1.36 8.78
CA VAL A 63 15.06 -2.40 8.98
C VAL A 63 14.92 -2.97 10.39
N PRO A 64 14.86 -4.32 10.56
CA PRO A 64 14.77 -4.91 11.89
C PRO A 64 15.91 -4.45 12.80
N LYS A 65 15.57 -4.14 14.04
CA LYS A 65 16.57 -3.67 15.03
C LYS A 65 17.61 -4.73 15.36
N SER A 66 17.29 -6.00 15.12
CA SER A 66 18.19 -7.13 15.35
C SER A 66 19.32 -7.24 14.32
N TYR A 67 19.23 -6.52 13.20
CA TYR A 67 20.23 -6.58 12.15
C TYR A 67 21.56 -5.95 12.62
N SER A 68 22.70 -6.59 12.29
CA SER A 68 24.03 -6.01 12.48
C SER A 68 24.20 -4.77 11.59
N LYS A 69 25.23 -3.97 11.87
CA LYS A 69 25.54 -2.79 11.02
C LYS A 69 25.74 -3.17 9.57
N LYS A 70 26.48 -4.26 9.31
CA LYS A 70 26.72 -4.75 7.95
C LYS A 70 25.40 -5.14 7.26
N LYS A 71 24.57 -5.92 7.95
CA LYS A 71 23.30 -6.38 7.39
C LYS A 71 22.33 -5.22 7.19
N ARG A 72 22.31 -4.25 8.10
CA ARG A 72 21.50 -3.02 7.96
C ARG A 72 21.91 -2.25 6.72
N LEU A 73 23.20 -2.08 6.48
CA LEU A 73 23.70 -1.38 5.30
C LEU A 73 23.28 -2.12 4.01
N GLU A 74 23.39 -3.43 3.98
CA GLU A 74 22.97 -4.25 2.85
C GLU A 74 21.46 -4.13 2.60
N ALA A 75 20.66 -4.06 3.66
CA ALA A 75 19.20 -3.85 3.54
C ALA A 75 18.88 -2.48 2.93
N ILE A 76 19.51 -1.42 3.42
CA ILE A 76 19.30 -0.05 2.92
C ILE A 76 19.79 0.08 1.46
N GLU A 77 20.88 -0.59 1.09
CA GLU A 77 21.39 -0.59 -0.28
C GLU A 77 20.56 -1.43 -1.26
N GLY A 78 19.58 -2.17 -0.76
CA GLY A 78 18.71 -2.99 -1.60
C GLY A 78 19.25 -4.38 -1.92
N LYS A 79 20.36 -4.81 -1.31
CA LYS A 79 20.90 -6.15 -1.48
C LYS A 79 20.04 -7.20 -0.78
N ILE A 80 19.37 -6.80 0.29
CA ILE A 80 18.40 -7.62 1.03
C ILE A 80 17.05 -6.94 0.90
N ARG A 81 16.03 -7.70 0.52
CA ARG A 81 14.67 -7.19 0.34
C ARG A 81 13.70 -7.83 1.33
N PRO A 82 12.64 -7.10 1.74
CA PRO A 82 11.60 -7.70 2.59
C PRO A 82 10.89 -8.85 1.88
N THR A 83 10.68 -9.94 2.59
CA THR A 83 9.99 -11.12 2.05
C THR A 83 8.69 -11.44 2.78
N LYS A 84 8.35 -10.66 3.80
CA LYS A 84 7.14 -10.87 4.58
C LYS A 84 5.90 -10.59 3.74
N ALA A 85 4.99 -11.56 3.68
CA ALA A 85 3.73 -11.55 2.94
C ALA A 85 3.91 -11.32 1.42
N ASP A 86 2.90 -11.61 0.65
CA ASP A 86 2.92 -11.49 -0.80
C ASP A 86 2.65 -10.03 -1.22
N ILE A 87 3.36 -9.56 -2.22
CA ILE A 87 3.23 -8.19 -2.69
C ILE A 87 1.82 -7.86 -3.17
N ASP A 88 1.12 -8.80 -3.78
CA ASP A 88 -0.24 -8.59 -4.27
C ASP A 88 -1.21 -8.27 -3.13
N ASN A 89 -1.02 -8.84 -1.94
CA ASN A 89 -1.84 -8.55 -0.77
C ASN A 89 -1.59 -7.13 -0.23
N TYR A 90 -0.37 -6.61 -0.34
CA TYR A 90 -0.07 -5.21 0.00
C TYR A 90 -0.70 -4.26 -1.03
N ILE A 91 -0.59 -4.59 -2.31
CA ILE A 91 -1.20 -3.80 -3.39
C ILE A 91 -2.71 -3.70 -3.17
N LYS A 92 -3.37 -4.83 -2.92
CA LYS A 92 -4.80 -4.87 -2.72
C LYS A 92 -5.25 -4.01 -1.55
N ALA A 93 -4.52 -4.03 -0.43
CA ALA A 93 -4.86 -3.22 0.73
C ALA A 93 -4.85 -1.72 0.41
N VAL A 94 -3.85 -1.26 -0.33
CA VAL A 94 -3.76 0.15 -0.74
C VAL A 94 -4.87 0.50 -1.73
N LEU A 95 -5.09 -0.32 -2.75
CA LEU A 95 -6.11 -0.05 -3.75
C LEU A 95 -7.52 -0.02 -3.14
N ASP A 96 -7.81 -0.93 -2.21
CA ASP A 96 -9.11 -0.94 -1.53
C ASP A 96 -9.31 0.32 -0.68
N GLY A 97 -8.24 0.84 -0.07
CA GLY A 97 -8.30 2.10 0.68
C GLY A 97 -8.51 3.33 -0.21
N LEU A 98 -8.04 3.29 -1.45
CA LEU A 98 -8.21 4.38 -2.41
C LEU A 98 -9.48 4.27 -3.24
N ASN A 99 -10.08 3.09 -3.29
CA ASN A 99 -11.27 2.86 -4.10
C ASN A 99 -12.42 3.78 -3.69
N LYS A 100 -13.11 4.35 -4.67
CA LYS A 100 -14.19 5.33 -4.52
C LYS A 100 -13.74 6.70 -3.99
N LYS A 101 -12.48 6.87 -3.63
CA LYS A 101 -11.91 8.15 -3.23
C LYS A 101 -11.02 8.74 -4.32
N ALA A 102 -10.05 7.97 -4.77
CA ALA A 102 -9.14 8.39 -5.85
C ALA A 102 -9.73 8.12 -7.24
N TRP A 103 -10.59 7.12 -7.35
CA TRP A 103 -11.29 6.73 -8.58
C TRP A 103 -12.61 6.03 -8.25
N LYS A 104 -13.52 5.98 -9.21
CA LYS A 104 -14.80 5.29 -9.03
C LYS A 104 -14.67 3.77 -9.06
N ASP A 105 -13.82 3.27 -9.97
CA ASP A 105 -13.72 1.84 -10.23
C ASP A 105 -12.28 1.51 -10.59
N ASP A 106 -11.70 0.50 -9.98
CA ASP A 106 -10.31 0.07 -10.19
C ASP A 106 -10.09 -0.58 -11.56
N ARG A 107 -11.15 -0.85 -12.34
CA ARG A 107 -11.03 -1.33 -13.73
C ARG A 107 -10.29 -0.35 -14.64
N TYR A 108 -10.21 0.93 -14.26
CA TYR A 108 -9.49 1.94 -15.03
C TYR A 108 -7.98 1.94 -14.76
N ILE A 109 -7.52 1.13 -13.82
CA ILE A 109 -6.10 0.96 -13.55
C ILE A 109 -5.53 0.04 -14.63
N ILE A 110 -4.66 0.57 -15.48
CA ILE A 110 -4.10 -0.19 -16.61
C ILE A 110 -2.67 -0.64 -16.37
N GLY A 111 -2.03 -0.20 -15.32
CA GLY A 111 -0.68 -0.60 -14.99
C GLY A 111 -0.34 -0.31 -13.54
N ILE A 112 0.41 -1.23 -12.93
CA ILE A 112 0.89 -1.09 -11.57
C ILE A 112 2.35 -1.51 -11.54
N LEU A 113 3.21 -0.66 -10.98
CA LEU A 113 4.58 -1.02 -10.65
C LEU A 113 4.71 -0.94 -9.14
N ALA A 114 4.98 -2.07 -8.51
CA ALA A 114 5.08 -2.15 -7.06
C ALA A 114 6.37 -2.84 -6.64
N GLU A 115 7.01 -2.30 -5.63
CA GLU A 115 8.26 -2.83 -5.11
C GLU A 115 8.26 -2.81 -3.59
N LYS A 116 8.97 -3.76 -2.98
CA LYS A 116 9.25 -3.80 -1.56
C LYS A 116 10.71 -3.42 -1.34
N GLU A 117 10.98 -2.60 -0.34
CA GLU A 117 12.35 -2.26 0.03
C GLU A 117 12.46 -1.97 1.52
N TYR A 118 13.66 -2.04 2.05
CA TYR A 118 13.94 -1.61 3.43
C TYR A 118 14.28 -0.13 3.46
N SER A 119 13.92 0.53 4.55
CA SER A 119 14.25 1.93 4.79
C SER A 119 14.40 2.17 6.30
N GLU A 120 14.77 3.36 6.69
CA GLU A 120 14.88 3.72 8.10
C GLU A 120 13.52 3.80 8.80
N LYS A 121 12.47 4.18 8.06
CA LYS A 121 11.10 4.24 8.57
C LYS A 121 10.15 3.54 7.63
N SER A 122 9.17 2.85 8.20
CA SER A 122 8.11 2.23 7.40
C SER A 122 7.16 3.29 6.85
N CYS A 123 6.88 3.18 5.56
CA CYS A 123 5.90 4.03 4.88
C CYS A 123 5.54 3.42 3.52
N ILE A 124 4.61 4.04 2.82
CA ILE A 124 4.26 3.64 1.47
C ILE A 124 4.26 4.90 0.61
N GLU A 125 5.08 4.92 -0.42
CA GLU A 125 5.09 6.00 -1.39
C GLU A 125 4.18 5.63 -2.56
N VAL A 126 3.26 6.53 -2.90
CA VAL A 126 2.25 6.30 -3.93
C VAL A 126 2.34 7.39 -4.99
N SER A 127 2.33 6.99 -6.24
CA SER A 127 2.25 7.89 -7.39
C SER A 127 1.17 7.40 -8.33
N ILE A 128 0.21 8.26 -8.64
CA ILE A 128 -0.89 7.95 -9.56
C ILE A 128 -0.83 8.97 -10.69
N GLU A 129 -0.83 8.49 -11.93
CA GLU A 129 -0.81 9.37 -13.09
C GLU A 129 -1.78 8.92 -14.17
N THR A 130 -2.33 9.89 -14.90
CA THR A 130 -3.13 9.60 -16.09
C THR A 130 -2.23 9.19 -17.24
N VAL A 131 -2.73 8.28 -18.03
CA VAL A 131 -2.03 7.80 -19.24
C VAL A 131 -2.26 8.73 -20.42
#